data_170497046eb5069c1e17260ecaaa8ac9
#
_entry.id   170497046eb5069c1e17260ecaaa8ac9
#
_cell.length_a   1.000
_cell.length_b   1.000
_cell.length_c   1.000
_cell.angle_alpha   90.00
_cell.angle_beta   90.00
_cell.angle_gamma   90.00
#
_symmetry.space_group_name_H-M   'P 1'
#
loop_
_entity.id
_entity.type
_entity.pdbx_description
1 polymer ?
#
loop_
_entity_poly.entity_id
_entity_poly.type
_entity_poly.pdbx_seq_one_letter_code
_entity_poly.pdbx_strand_id
1 'polypeptide(L)'
;MATTVVIPTYNEAENLPALVEALDALDLPDLRVLVVDDSSPDGTGRLAEELGERLRRGNEPFVRVLHRPQKQGLGRAYVAGMTRALEDGADFVVQMDADFSHEPTEIPKMLAELERTGAGVVIGSRYVPGGSLDPDWTRTRRWLSQWANFYARTILRMDVRDITAGFKLWRREALLAVDLARITSDGYAFQIEMNWEVRRRGYEIVEIPIYFRERREGASKMSFHVQAEAAIRPFQLLFRGR
;
A
#
# COMPACT_ATOMS: atom_id res chain seq x y z
N MET A 1 -10.41 -1.29 -17.56
CA MET A 1 -10.37 -2.04 -16.25
C MET A 1 -10.17 -1.02 -15.13
N ALA A 2 -11.13 -0.98 -14.21
CA ALA A 2 -11.16 0.03 -13.14
C ALA A 2 -10.03 -0.20 -12.13
N THR A 3 -9.18 0.81 -11.97
CA THR A 3 -8.07 0.79 -11.01
C THR A 3 -8.32 1.82 -9.92
N THR A 4 -8.31 1.41 -8.66
CA THR A 4 -8.46 2.32 -7.52
C THR A 4 -7.17 2.39 -6.70
N VAL A 5 -6.61 3.60 -6.57
CA VAL A 5 -5.46 3.86 -5.67
C VAL A 5 -6.00 4.18 -4.28
N VAL A 6 -5.72 3.32 -3.30
CA VAL A 6 -6.11 3.49 -1.90
C VAL A 6 -4.97 4.18 -1.15
N ILE A 7 -5.24 5.35 -0.61
CA ILE A 7 -4.27 6.21 0.07
C ILE A 7 -4.76 6.53 1.48
N PRO A 8 -4.26 5.85 2.51
CA PRO A 8 -4.51 6.23 3.90
C PRO A 8 -3.86 7.57 4.24
N THR A 9 -4.62 8.45 4.91
CA THR A 9 -4.13 9.77 5.31
C THR A 9 -4.36 10.05 6.80
N TYR A 10 -3.39 10.72 7.40
CA TYR A 10 -3.50 11.37 8.71
C TYR A 10 -2.48 12.51 8.78
N ASN A 11 -2.96 13.76 8.67
CA ASN A 11 -2.14 14.97 8.55
C ASN A 11 -1.22 14.93 7.31
N GLU A 12 -1.85 14.86 6.13
CA GLU A 12 -1.15 14.79 4.85
C GLU A 12 -1.59 15.93 3.90
N ALA A 13 -2.14 17.03 4.44
CA ALA A 13 -2.64 18.16 3.64
C ALA A 13 -1.57 18.79 2.74
N GLU A 14 -0.30 18.74 3.16
CA GLU A 14 0.83 19.28 2.37
C GLU A 14 1.21 18.38 1.19
N ASN A 15 1.15 17.06 1.36
CA ASN A 15 1.56 16.09 0.34
C ASN A 15 0.45 15.75 -0.65
N LEU A 16 -0.80 15.68 -0.18
CA LEU A 16 -1.92 15.11 -0.92
C LEU A 16 -2.20 15.82 -2.26
N PRO A 17 -2.21 17.15 -2.39
CA PRO A 17 -2.51 17.81 -3.66
C PRO A 17 -1.55 17.42 -4.78
N ALA A 18 -0.25 17.48 -4.49
CA ALA A 18 0.76 17.15 -5.48
C ALA A 18 0.74 15.66 -5.85
N LEU A 19 0.43 14.77 -4.90
CA LEU A 19 0.29 13.33 -5.17
C LEU A 19 -0.91 13.05 -6.08
N VAL A 20 -2.06 13.68 -5.80
CA VAL A 20 -3.27 13.53 -6.62
C VAL A 20 -3.04 14.06 -8.04
N GLU A 21 -2.39 15.20 -8.19
CA GLU A 21 -2.02 15.76 -9.50
C GLU A 21 -1.06 14.83 -10.27
N ALA A 22 -0.09 14.23 -9.59
CA ALA A 22 0.80 13.24 -10.20
C ALA A 22 0.08 11.96 -10.64
N LEU A 23 -0.94 11.52 -9.88
CA LEU A 23 -1.78 10.38 -10.25
C LEU A 23 -2.71 10.72 -11.44
N ASP A 24 -3.27 11.92 -11.48
CA ASP A 24 -4.10 12.37 -12.59
C ASP A 24 -3.30 12.48 -13.90
N ALA A 25 -2.05 12.92 -13.80
CA ALA A 25 -1.12 13.04 -14.92
C ALA A 25 -0.71 11.71 -15.56
N LEU A 26 -1.00 10.55 -14.94
CA LEU A 26 -0.72 9.25 -15.53
C LEU A 26 -1.59 8.93 -16.77
N ASP A 27 -2.65 9.71 -16.99
CA ASP A 27 -3.60 9.53 -18.12
C ASP A 27 -4.13 8.09 -18.27
N LEU A 28 -4.37 7.44 -17.15
CA LEU A 28 -5.02 6.13 -17.08
C LEU A 28 -6.54 6.35 -16.97
N PRO A 29 -7.34 6.06 -18.02
CA PRO A 29 -8.73 6.53 -18.11
C PRO A 29 -9.63 5.98 -17.00
N ASP A 30 -9.36 4.79 -16.50
CA ASP A 30 -10.16 4.12 -15.45
C ASP A 30 -9.48 4.21 -14.06
N LEU A 31 -8.45 5.06 -13.90
CA LEU A 31 -7.81 5.28 -12.61
C LEU A 31 -8.67 6.19 -11.75
N ARG A 32 -8.84 5.84 -10.50
CA ARG A 32 -9.50 6.64 -9.44
C ARG A 32 -8.67 6.60 -8.17
N VAL A 33 -8.85 7.61 -7.33
CA VAL A 33 -8.18 7.72 -6.03
C VAL A 33 -9.23 7.60 -4.92
N LEU A 34 -8.97 6.74 -3.94
CA LEU A 34 -9.74 6.65 -2.70
C LEU A 34 -8.84 7.05 -1.53
N VAL A 35 -9.03 8.26 -1.05
CA VAL A 35 -8.39 8.75 0.17
C VAL A 35 -9.14 8.17 1.37
N VAL A 36 -8.40 7.57 2.31
CA VAL A 36 -8.96 7.04 3.56
C VAL A 36 -8.48 7.92 4.70
N ASP A 37 -9.31 8.87 5.09
CA ASP A 37 -8.94 9.88 6.09
C ASP A 37 -9.32 9.48 7.51
N ASP A 38 -8.32 9.40 8.37
CA ASP A 38 -8.45 9.02 9.78
C ASP A 38 -8.76 10.23 10.69
N SER A 39 -9.74 11.06 10.32
CA SER A 39 -10.12 12.31 11.02
C SER A 39 -8.92 13.26 11.20
N SER A 40 -8.27 13.58 10.10
CA SER A 40 -7.11 14.48 10.08
C SER A 40 -7.48 15.89 10.59
N PRO A 41 -6.85 16.39 11.67
CA PRO A 41 -7.14 17.72 12.20
C PRO A 41 -6.64 18.87 11.32
N ASP A 42 -5.71 18.60 10.38
CA ASP A 42 -5.16 19.60 9.44
C ASP A 42 -6.07 19.88 8.24
N GLY A 43 -7.23 19.21 8.14
CA GLY A 43 -8.18 19.39 7.07
C GLY A 43 -7.91 18.54 5.82
N THR A 44 -7.01 17.56 5.88
CA THR A 44 -6.70 16.64 4.75
C THR A 44 -7.94 16.07 4.09
N GLY A 45 -8.92 15.56 4.87
CA GLY A 45 -10.14 14.95 4.34
C GLY A 45 -10.97 15.93 3.51
N ARG A 46 -11.18 17.17 4.00
CA ARG A 46 -11.88 18.23 3.27
C ARG A 46 -11.12 18.61 1.99
N LEU A 47 -9.80 18.76 2.08
CA LEU A 47 -8.97 19.05 0.91
C LEU A 47 -9.09 17.94 -0.15
N ALA A 48 -9.18 16.69 0.24
CA ALA A 48 -9.38 15.58 -0.69
C ALA A 48 -10.75 15.65 -1.39
N GLU A 49 -11.81 16.07 -0.70
CA GLU A 49 -13.14 16.31 -1.33
C GLU A 49 -13.06 17.47 -2.35
N GLU A 50 -12.42 18.57 -2.00
CA GLU A 50 -12.20 19.73 -2.90
C GLU A 50 -11.41 19.32 -4.15
N LEU A 51 -10.38 18.47 -4.01
CA LEU A 51 -9.63 17.91 -5.14
C LEU A 51 -10.53 17.01 -6.02
N GLY A 52 -11.40 16.21 -5.42
CA GLY A 52 -12.36 15.38 -6.14
C GLY A 52 -13.34 16.17 -6.98
N GLU A 53 -13.84 17.30 -6.46
CA GLU A 53 -14.73 18.20 -7.20
C GLU A 53 -13.99 18.96 -8.32
N ARG A 54 -12.73 19.34 -8.10
CA ARG A 54 -11.89 20.02 -9.10
C ARG A 54 -11.47 19.10 -10.24
N LEU A 55 -11.12 17.86 -9.92
CA LEU A 55 -10.64 16.85 -10.86
C LEU A 55 -11.74 15.81 -11.12
N ARG A 56 -12.60 16.08 -12.10
CA ARG A 56 -13.67 15.18 -12.48
C ARG A 56 -13.35 14.45 -13.77
N ARG A 57 -13.76 13.20 -13.84
CA ARG A 57 -13.72 12.39 -15.07
C ARG A 57 -15.15 12.07 -15.49
N GLY A 58 -15.66 12.87 -16.42
CA GLY A 58 -17.11 12.88 -16.77
C GLY A 58 -17.93 13.37 -15.58
N ASN A 59 -18.91 12.56 -15.17
CA ASN A 59 -19.80 12.89 -14.03
C ASN A 59 -19.25 12.44 -12.67
N GLU A 60 -18.13 11.71 -12.64
CA GLU A 60 -17.58 11.12 -11.42
C GLU A 60 -16.36 11.91 -10.92
N PRO A 61 -16.20 12.10 -9.60
CA PRO A 61 -15.00 12.69 -9.03
C PRO A 61 -13.81 11.72 -9.22
N PHE A 62 -12.64 12.28 -9.56
CA PHE A 62 -11.39 11.50 -9.66
C PHE A 62 -10.92 11.01 -8.29
N VAL A 63 -11.12 11.85 -7.26
CA VAL A 63 -10.83 11.52 -5.86
C VAL A 63 -12.13 11.34 -5.08
N ARG A 64 -12.25 10.23 -4.38
CA ARG A 64 -13.30 9.99 -3.38
C ARG A 64 -12.68 9.90 -2.01
N VAL A 65 -13.45 10.20 -0.97
CA VAL A 65 -12.98 10.16 0.41
C VAL A 65 -13.81 9.17 1.22
N LEU A 66 -13.11 8.34 1.99
CA LEU A 66 -13.68 7.52 3.05
C LEU A 66 -13.26 8.11 4.39
N HIS A 67 -14.15 8.87 5.02
CA HIS A 67 -13.88 9.41 6.35
C HIS A 67 -14.05 8.32 7.41
N ARG A 68 -13.03 8.15 8.24
CA ARG A 68 -13.07 7.27 9.41
C ARG A 68 -13.18 8.12 10.68
N PRO A 69 -13.93 7.68 11.70
CA PRO A 69 -14.21 8.52 12.88
C PRO A 69 -13.00 8.79 13.75
N GLN A 70 -11.95 7.97 13.64
CA GLN A 70 -10.71 8.09 14.42
C GLN A 70 -9.58 7.29 13.81
N LYS A 71 -8.34 7.66 14.15
CA LYS A 71 -7.13 6.92 13.79
C LYS A 71 -7.06 5.60 14.55
N GLN A 72 -6.99 4.49 13.80
CA GLN A 72 -6.92 3.13 14.36
C GLN A 72 -5.71 2.33 13.83
N GLY A 73 -4.77 3.00 13.18
CA GLY A 73 -3.60 2.39 12.56
C GLY A 73 -3.71 2.23 11.04
N LEU A 74 -2.54 2.11 10.42
CA LEU A 74 -2.39 2.07 8.96
C LEU A 74 -3.05 0.83 8.34
N GLY A 75 -2.90 -0.33 8.97
CA GLY A 75 -3.49 -1.58 8.50
C GLY A 75 -5.02 -1.50 8.44
N ARG A 76 -5.65 -0.92 9.47
CA ARG A 76 -7.11 -0.74 9.50
C ARG A 76 -7.60 0.24 8.44
N ALA A 77 -6.82 1.28 8.15
CA ALA A 77 -7.16 2.22 7.08
C ALA A 77 -7.09 1.54 5.71
N TYR A 78 -6.04 0.76 5.44
CA TYR A 78 -5.95 -0.01 4.21
C TYR A 78 -7.08 -1.03 4.07
N VAL A 79 -7.40 -1.79 5.12
CA VAL A 79 -8.52 -2.74 5.10
C VAL A 79 -9.83 -2.03 4.72
N ALA A 80 -10.13 -0.90 5.36
CA ALA A 80 -11.34 -0.13 5.06
C ALA A 80 -11.37 0.37 3.60
N GLY A 81 -10.25 0.94 3.12
CA GLY A 81 -10.13 1.43 1.75
C GLY A 81 -10.19 0.32 0.70
N MET A 82 -9.52 -0.80 0.92
CA MET A 82 -9.56 -1.95 0.02
C MET A 82 -10.96 -2.56 -0.06
N THR A 83 -11.64 -2.70 1.09
CA THR A 83 -13.03 -3.18 1.13
C THR A 83 -13.93 -2.25 0.31
N ARG A 84 -13.83 -0.94 0.51
CA ARG A 84 -14.61 0.04 -0.23
C ARG A 84 -14.28 0.04 -1.73
N ALA A 85 -13.01 -0.07 -2.11
CA ALA A 85 -12.61 -0.15 -3.52
C ALA A 85 -13.20 -1.39 -4.21
N LEU A 86 -13.25 -2.54 -3.51
CA LEU A 86 -13.89 -3.76 -4.00
C LEU A 86 -15.42 -3.60 -4.15
N GLU A 87 -16.07 -2.95 -3.19
CA GLU A 87 -17.51 -2.65 -3.24
C GLU A 87 -17.84 -1.71 -4.40
N ASP A 88 -16.99 -0.72 -4.66
CA ASP A 88 -17.11 0.22 -5.79
C ASP A 88 -16.73 -0.41 -7.15
N GLY A 89 -16.40 -1.70 -7.19
CA GLY A 89 -16.21 -2.47 -8.43
C GLY A 89 -14.82 -2.36 -9.03
N ALA A 90 -13.78 -2.00 -8.26
CA ALA A 90 -12.40 -1.98 -8.75
C ALA A 90 -11.96 -3.37 -9.24
N ASP A 91 -11.36 -3.45 -10.44
CA ASP A 91 -10.70 -4.65 -10.98
C ASP A 91 -9.29 -4.78 -10.38
N PHE A 92 -8.65 -3.64 -10.13
CA PHE A 92 -7.32 -3.55 -9.53
C PHE A 92 -7.32 -2.54 -8.38
N VAL A 93 -6.60 -2.86 -7.32
CA VAL A 93 -6.41 -1.98 -6.16
C VAL A 93 -4.94 -1.71 -5.96
N VAL A 94 -4.53 -0.44 -6.05
CA VAL A 94 -3.18 0.01 -5.70
C VAL A 94 -3.16 0.42 -4.24
N GLN A 95 -2.26 -0.13 -3.49
CA GLN A 95 -1.92 0.26 -2.13
C GLN A 95 -0.74 1.23 -2.18
N MET A 96 -0.90 2.46 -1.68
CA MET A 96 0.10 3.51 -1.79
C MET A 96 0.05 4.47 -0.61
N ASP A 97 1.21 4.88 -0.09
CA ASP A 97 1.31 5.89 0.97
C ASP A 97 1.25 7.31 0.39
N ALA A 98 0.87 8.31 1.21
CA ALA A 98 0.65 9.70 0.78
C ALA A 98 1.94 10.54 0.70
N ASP A 99 3.08 10.05 1.20
CA ASP A 99 4.30 10.83 1.50
C ASP A 99 5.32 10.89 0.34
N PHE A 100 4.93 10.52 -0.87
CA PHE A 100 5.81 10.42 -2.05
C PHE A 100 7.00 9.45 -1.92
N SER A 101 7.00 8.54 -0.95
CA SER A 101 7.98 7.44 -0.93
C SER A 101 7.82 6.50 -2.13
N HIS A 102 6.61 6.47 -2.71
CA HIS A 102 6.23 5.67 -3.86
C HIS A 102 5.97 6.58 -5.07
N GLU A 103 6.62 6.28 -6.18
CA GLU A 103 6.44 7.04 -7.42
C GLU A 103 5.17 6.60 -8.16
N PRO A 104 4.20 7.51 -8.42
CA PRO A 104 3.00 7.18 -9.19
C PRO A 104 3.29 6.58 -10.56
N THR A 105 4.37 7.00 -11.22
CA THR A 105 4.80 6.53 -12.54
C THR A 105 5.15 5.04 -12.61
N GLU A 106 5.26 4.37 -11.47
CA GLU A 106 5.45 2.92 -11.44
C GLU A 106 4.14 2.14 -11.60
N ILE A 107 2.96 2.77 -11.38
CA ILE A 107 1.65 2.12 -11.49
C ILE A 107 1.42 1.48 -12.87
N PRO A 108 1.68 2.18 -14.01
CA PRO A 108 1.54 1.56 -15.34
C PRO A 108 2.43 0.32 -15.52
N LYS A 109 3.65 0.33 -14.97
CA LYS A 109 4.56 -0.82 -15.04
C LYS A 109 4.04 -2.00 -14.20
N MET A 110 3.48 -1.71 -13.01
CA MET A 110 2.85 -2.72 -12.16
C MET A 110 1.66 -3.35 -12.84
N LEU A 111 0.81 -2.56 -13.50
CA LEU A 111 -0.34 -3.05 -14.28
C LEU A 111 0.12 -3.97 -15.43
N ALA A 112 1.10 -3.53 -16.21
CA ALA A 112 1.65 -4.32 -17.30
C ALA A 112 2.26 -5.65 -16.82
N GLU A 113 2.97 -5.62 -15.68
CA GLU A 113 3.56 -6.82 -15.09
C GLU A 113 2.50 -7.79 -14.55
N LEU A 114 1.44 -7.27 -13.93
CA LEU A 114 0.32 -8.06 -13.44
C LEU A 114 -0.40 -8.78 -14.59
N GLU A 115 -0.61 -8.08 -15.71
CA GLU A 115 -1.22 -8.66 -16.90
C GLU A 115 -0.30 -9.71 -17.57
N ARG A 116 0.98 -9.39 -17.70
CA ARG A 116 2.00 -10.27 -18.31
C ARG A 116 2.13 -11.60 -17.58
N THR A 117 2.10 -11.57 -16.23
CA THR A 117 2.36 -12.75 -15.39
C THR A 117 1.09 -13.49 -14.99
N GLY A 118 -0.06 -12.82 -14.99
CA GLY A 118 -1.28 -13.36 -14.40
C GLY A 118 -1.24 -13.44 -12.87
N ALA A 119 -0.24 -12.81 -12.23
CA ALA A 119 -0.09 -12.81 -10.78
C ALA A 119 -1.29 -12.18 -10.05
N GLY A 120 -1.47 -12.56 -8.80
CA GLY A 120 -2.48 -11.95 -7.92
C GLY A 120 -2.04 -10.61 -7.35
N VAL A 121 -0.71 -10.42 -7.20
CA VAL A 121 -0.12 -9.23 -6.59
C VAL A 121 1.19 -8.86 -7.28
N VAL A 122 1.39 -7.57 -7.53
CA VAL A 122 2.69 -6.99 -7.88
C VAL A 122 3.16 -6.10 -6.76
N ILE A 123 4.39 -6.30 -6.31
CA ILE A 123 5.05 -5.48 -5.28
C ILE A 123 6.10 -4.58 -5.92
N GLY A 124 6.05 -3.28 -5.63
CA GLY A 124 7.15 -2.37 -5.87
C GLY A 124 8.26 -2.62 -4.85
N SER A 125 9.33 -3.29 -5.27
CA SER A 125 10.37 -3.82 -4.39
C SER A 125 11.66 -3.00 -4.43
N ARG A 126 12.20 -2.75 -3.24
CA ARG A 126 13.49 -2.08 -3.03
C ARG A 126 14.67 -3.03 -3.17
N TYR A 127 14.43 -4.35 -3.10
CA TYR A 127 15.45 -5.37 -2.87
C TYR A 127 15.60 -6.41 -3.99
N VAL A 128 14.85 -6.29 -5.07
CA VAL A 128 15.10 -7.03 -6.31
C VAL A 128 16.17 -6.34 -7.15
N PRO A 129 16.81 -7.03 -8.10
CA PRO A 129 17.78 -6.39 -9.00
C PRO A 129 17.19 -5.18 -9.73
N GLY A 130 17.85 -4.03 -9.62
CA GLY A 130 17.36 -2.73 -10.12
C GLY A 130 16.59 -1.90 -9.11
N GLY A 131 16.12 -2.48 -8.00
CA GLY A 131 15.52 -1.73 -6.91
C GLY A 131 16.56 -0.97 -6.09
N SER A 132 16.16 0.17 -5.52
CA SER A 132 17.07 1.02 -4.76
C SER A 132 16.36 1.86 -3.70
N LEU A 133 17.14 2.32 -2.74
CA LEU A 133 16.75 3.19 -1.64
C LEU A 133 17.42 4.54 -1.79
N ASP A 134 16.71 5.59 -1.39
CA ASP A 134 17.26 6.94 -1.32
C ASP A 134 18.62 6.97 -0.59
N PRO A 135 19.63 7.70 -1.09
CA PRO A 135 20.92 7.85 -0.43
C PRO A 135 20.85 8.35 1.02
N ASP A 136 19.83 9.15 1.34
CA ASP A 136 19.62 9.74 2.68
C ASP A 136 19.22 8.72 3.75
N TRP A 137 18.87 7.51 3.35
CA TRP A 137 18.66 6.43 4.31
C TRP A 137 19.93 6.09 5.05
N THR A 138 19.90 6.17 6.38
CA THR A 138 21.03 5.78 7.22
C THR A 138 21.38 4.30 7.03
N ARG A 139 22.66 3.95 7.19
CA ARG A 139 23.13 2.56 7.08
C ARG A 139 22.40 1.63 8.06
N THR A 140 22.12 2.12 9.27
CA THR A 140 21.39 1.37 10.31
C THR A 140 19.97 1.06 9.88
N ARG A 141 19.24 2.03 9.30
CA ARG A 141 17.88 1.85 8.79
C ARG A 141 17.84 0.87 7.62
N ARG A 142 18.82 0.95 6.71
CA ARG A 142 18.97 -0.01 5.59
C ARG A 142 19.18 -1.43 6.10
N TRP A 143 20.13 -1.61 7.02
CA TRP A 143 20.44 -2.91 7.61
C TRP A 143 19.22 -3.49 8.33
N LEU A 144 18.55 -2.72 9.18
CA LEU A 144 17.36 -3.15 9.90
C LEU A 144 16.23 -3.56 8.96
N SER A 145 15.99 -2.81 7.89
CA SER A 145 14.98 -3.12 6.89
C SER A 145 15.30 -4.42 6.14
N GLN A 146 16.56 -4.60 5.71
CA GLN A 146 17.00 -5.84 5.04
C GLN A 146 16.88 -7.05 5.97
N TRP A 147 17.28 -6.88 7.23
CA TRP A 147 17.19 -7.94 8.23
C TRP A 147 15.73 -8.32 8.51
N ALA A 148 14.83 -7.35 8.66
CA ALA A 148 13.41 -7.60 8.87
C ALA A 148 12.79 -8.38 7.69
N ASN A 149 13.13 -8.03 6.45
CA ASN A 149 12.70 -8.75 5.25
C ASN A 149 13.25 -10.19 5.24
N PHE A 150 14.55 -10.36 5.48
CA PHE A 150 15.19 -11.68 5.54
C PHE A 150 14.54 -12.56 6.64
N TYR A 151 14.34 -12.02 7.83
CA TYR A 151 13.73 -12.70 8.96
C TYR A 151 12.31 -13.17 8.64
N ALA A 152 11.42 -12.26 8.22
CA ALA A 152 10.01 -12.59 7.98
C ALA A 152 9.84 -13.61 6.84
N ARG A 153 10.54 -13.40 5.71
CA ARG A 153 10.45 -14.33 4.57
C ARG A 153 11.01 -15.72 4.88
N THR A 154 12.07 -15.80 5.71
CA THR A 154 12.68 -17.09 6.09
C THR A 154 11.72 -17.89 6.99
N ILE A 155 11.13 -17.26 7.99
CA ILE A 155 10.14 -17.90 8.88
C ILE A 155 8.93 -18.37 8.09
N LEU A 156 8.39 -17.52 7.24
CA LEU A 156 7.19 -17.82 6.46
C LEU A 156 7.46 -18.65 5.20
N ARG A 157 8.73 -18.93 4.89
CA ARG A 157 9.18 -19.66 3.69
C ARG A 157 8.61 -19.05 2.41
N MET A 158 8.65 -17.71 2.32
CA MET A 158 8.14 -16.96 1.18
C MET A 158 9.27 -16.52 0.27
N ASP A 159 9.07 -16.68 -1.03
CA ASP A 159 9.98 -16.18 -2.05
C ASP A 159 9.57 -14.76 -2.47
N VAL A 160 9.59 -13.83 -1.51
CA VAL A 160 9.36 -12.40 -1.68
C VAL A 160 10.50 -11.67 -1.02
N ARG A 161 11.25 -10.86 -1.75
CA ARG A 161 12.43 -10.17 -1.22
C ARG A 161 12.08 -8.98 -0.37
N ASP A 162 11.02 -8.25 -0.73
CA ASP A 162 10.53 -7.08 -0.01
C ASP A 162 9.14 -7.31 0.59
N ILE A 163 9.06 -8.24 1.54
CA ILE A 163 7.81 -8.64 2.20
C ILE A 163 7.17 -7.50 3.02
N THR A 164 7.96 -6.47 3.37
CA THR A 164 7.52 -5.30 4.14
C THR A 164 7.14 -4.11 3.28
N ALA A 165 7.22 -4.21 1.95
CA ALA A 165 6.86 -3.11 1.05
C ALA A 165 5.41 -2.69 1.20
N GLY A 166 5.17 -1.38 1.20
CA GLY A 166 3.84 -0.76 1.26
C GLY A 166 3.22 -0.54 -0.12
N PHE A 167 4.01 -0.50 -1.18
CA PHE A 167 3.54 -0.24 -2.54
C PHE A 167 3.20 -1.54 -3.26
N LYS A 168 1.89 -1.78 -3.50
CA LYS A 168 1.40 -3.02 -4.09
C LYS A 168 0.23 -2.76 -5.02
N LEU A 169 0.14 -3.56 -6.07
CA LEU A 169 -1.01 -3.66 -6.94
C LEU A 169 -1.65 -5.04 -6.75
N TRP A 170 -2.92 -5.05 -6.43
CA TRP A 170 -3.72 -6.24 -6.15
C TRP A 170 -4.71 -6.48 -7.28
N ARG A 171 -4.79 -7.71 -7.78
CA ARG A 171 -5.90 -8.16 -8.60
C ARG A 171 -7.12 -8.38 -7.71
N ARG A 172 -8.32 -8.01 -8.21
CA ARG A 172 -9.58 -8.15 -7.49
C ARG A 172 -9.78 -9.53 -6.86
N GLU A 173 -9.60 -10.59 -7.67
CA GLU A 173 -9.82 -11.96 -7.23
C GLU A 173 -8.86 -12.37 -6.10
N ALA A 174 -7.61 -11.94 -6.18
CA ALA A 174 -6.63 -12.21 -5.15
C ALA A 174 -6.98 -11.48 -3.84
N LEU A 175 -7.42 -10.23 -3.93
CA LEU A 175 -7.80 -9.45 -2.76
C LEU A 175 -9.11 -9.95 -2.14
N LEU A 176 -10.10 -10.36 -2.95
CA LEU A 176 -11.34 -10.99 -2.47
C LEU A 176 -11.09 -12.34 -1.78
N ALA A 177 -10.07 -13.08 -2.23
CA ALA A 177 -9.70 -14.32 -1.58
C ALA A 177 -9.14 -14.10 -0.16
N VAL A 178 -8.59 -12.93 0.15
CA VAL A 178 -8.15 -12.57 1.49
C VAL A 178 -9.36 -12.16 2.32
N ASP A 179 -9.57 -12.79 3.48
CA ASP A 179 -10.59 -12.36 4.44
C ASP A 179 -10.10 -11.09 5.16
N LEU A 180 -10.36 -9.93 4.55
CA LEU A 180 -9.90 -8.63 5.05
C LEU A 180 -10.41 -8.33 6.47
N ALA A 181 -11.59 -8.87 6.86
CA ALA A 181 -12.15 -8.66 8.19
C ALA A 181 -11.31 -9.34 9.29
N ARG A 182 -10.55 -10.39 8.94
CA ARG A 182 -9.67 -11.11 9.86
C ARG A 182 -8.26 -10.54 9.96
N ILE A 183 -7.91 -9.59 9.10
CA ILE A 183 -6.62 -8.90 9.16
C ILE A 183 -6.62 -7.96 10.36
N THR A 184 -5.74 -8.19 11.30
CA THR A 184 -5.68 -7.44 12.57
C THR A 184 -4.35 -6.74 12.81
N SER A 185 -3.33 -7.04 12.01
CA SER A 185 -1.99 -6.44 12.10
C SER A 185 -1.97 -4.99 11.66
N ASP A 186 -0.99 -4.25 12.15
CA ASP A 186 -0.73 -2.88 11.77
C ASP A 186 0.70 -2.68 11.23
N GLY A 187 0.97 -1.54 10.61
CA GLY A 187 2.29 -1.16 10.10
C GLY A 187 2.93 -2.23 9.21
N TYR A 188 4.16 -2.63 9.53
CA TYR A 188 4.89 -3.64 8.76
C TYR A 188 4.31 -5.04 8.90
N ALA A 189 3.75 -5.37 10.07
CA ALA A 189 3.10 -6.66 10.30
C ALA A 189 1.88 -6.84 9.37
N PHE A 190 1.14 -5.78 9.07
CA PHE A 190 0.07 -5.78 8.09
C PHE A 190 0.57 -6.19 6.70
N GLN A 191 1.71 -5.63 6.25
CA GLN A 191 2.28 -5.97 4.95
C GLN A 191 2.65 -7.46 4.85
N ILE A 192 3.24 -7.98 5.91
CA ILE A 192 3.63 -9.39 6.01
C ILE A 192 2.39 -10.29 6.02
N GLU A 193 1.37 -9.96 6.82
CA GLU A 193 0.13 -10.74 6.93
C GLU A 193 -0.61 -10.79 5.59
N MET A 194 -0.75 -9.67 4.89
CA MET A 194 -1.41 -9.62 3.59
C MET A 194 -0.71 -10.49 2.53
N ASN A 195 0.62 -10.42 2.45
CA ASN A 195 1.40 -11.26 1.55
C ASN A 195 1.25 -12.75 1.88
N TRP A 196 1.29 -13.10 3.18
CA TRP A 196 1.09 -14.46 3.65
C TRP A 196 -0.31 -14.99 3.30
N GLU A 197 -1.33 -14.19 3.56
CA GLU A 197 -2.72 -14.60 3.35
C GLU A 197 -3.03 -14.83 1.86
N VAL A 198 -2.55 -13.99 0.96
CA VAL A 198 -2.77 -14.17 -0.48
C VAL A 198 -1.98 -15.37 -1.02
N ARG A 199 -0.74 -15.56 -0.56
CA ARG A 199 0.10 -16.68 -0.96
C ARG A 199 -0.48 -18.03 -0.55
N ARG A 200 -1.03 -18.13 0.66
CA ARG A 200 -1.73 -19.34 1.15
C ARG A 200 -2.94 -19.72 0.30
N ARG A 201 -3.55 -18.76 -0.36
CA ARG A 201 -4.70 -18.97 -1.25
C ARG A 201 -4.30 -19.33 -2.67
N GLY A 202 -3.01 -19.55 -2.90
CA GLY A 202 -2.47 -20.03 -4.17
C GLY A 202 -2.19 -18.94 -5.20
N TYR A 203 -2.32 -17.66 -4.83
CA TYR A 203 -1.98 -16.57 -5.74
C TYR A 203 -0.48 -16.30 -5.77
N GLU A 204 0.03 -16.03 -6.96
CA GLU A 204 1.41 -15.64 -7.17
C GLU A 204 1.63 -14.19 -6.78
N ILE A 205 2.82 -13.90 -6.22
CA ILE A 205 3.30 -12.56 -5.93
C ILE A 205 4.54 -12.34 -6.77
N VAL A 206 4.56 -11.29 -7.55
CA VAL A 206 5.73 -10.86 -8.34
C VAL A 206 6.25 -9.53 -7.83
N GLU A 207 7.53 -9.27 -8.05
CA GLU A 207 8.19 -8.03 -7.61
C GLU A 207 8.79 -7.31 -8.80
N ILE A 208 8.55 -6.01 -8.90
CA ILE A 208 9.26 -5.13 -9.83
C ILE A 208 10.19 -4.19 -9.09
N PRO A 209 11.35 -3.82 -9.67
CA PRO A 209 12.25 -2.88 -9.02
C PRO A 209 11.66 -1.47 -9.00
N ILE A 210 11.75 -0.81 -7.84
CA ILE A 210 11.42 0.61 -7.70
C ILE A 210 12.55 1.37 -7.04
N TYR A 211 12.59 2.68 -7.26
CA TYR A 211 13.32 3.62 -6.43
C TYR A 211 12.42 4.09 -5.29
N PHE A 212 12.83 3.83 -4.05
CA PHE A 212 12.09 4.26 -2.86
C PHE A 212 12.71 5.55 -2.32
N ARG A 213 11.96 6.65 -2.38
CA ARG A 213 12.39 7.96 -1.89
C ARG A 213 12.32 8.09 -0.38
N GLU A 214 13.14 8.98 0.18
CA GLU A 214 12.87 9.50 1.53
C GLU A 214 11.61 10.37 1.48
N ARG A 215 10.84 10.37 2.54
CA ARG A 215 9.60 11.16 2.66
C ARG A 215 9.88 12.64 2.44
N ARG A 216 8.99 13.32 1.72
CA ARG A 216 9.12 14.77 1.54
C ARG A 216 8.87 15.51 2.84
N GLU A 217 7.85 15.11 3.58
CA GLU A 217 7.40 15.74 4.83
C GLU A 217 6.99 14.64 5.83
N GLY A 218 7.09 14.94 7.13
CA GLY A 218 6.61 14.09 8.21
C GLY A 218 7.67 13.24 8.93
N ALA A 219 7.41 12.92 10.20
CA ALA A 219 8.27 12.08 11.03
C ALA A 219 7.88 10.60 10.91
N SER A 220 8.88 9.71 10.99
CA SER A 220 8.64 8.27 11.05
C SER A 220 7.79 7.91 12.26
N LYS A 221 6.60 7.36 12.04
CA LYS A 221 5.66 6.94 13.09
C LYS A 221 6.00 5.54 13.66
N MET A 222 7.26 5.09 13.52
CA MET A 222 7.70 3.77 13.93
C MET A 222 7.88 3.70 15.46
N SER A 223 6.85 3.20 16.15
CA SER A 223 6.92 2.93 17.59
C SER A 223 7.59 1.58 17.87
N PHE A 224 8.10 1.40 19.09
CA PHE A 224 8.64 0.13 19.56
C PHE A 224 7.58 -1.00 19.47
N HIS A 225 6.31 -0.68 19.68
CA HIS A 225 5.19 -1.62 19.57
C HIS A 225 5.06 -2.20 18.15
N VAL A 226 5.17 -1.36 17.11
CA VAL A 226 5.11 -1.79 15.69
C VAL A 226 6.27 -2.72 15.34
N GLN A 227 7.47 -2.46 15.90
CA GLN A 227 8.63 -3.33 15.69
C GLN A 227 8.45 -4.70 16.39
N ALA A 228 7.96 -4.70 17.63
CA ALA A 228 7.69 -5.92 18.38
C ALA A 228 6.60 -6.77 17.72
N GLU A 229 5.54 -6.14 17.23
CA GLU A 229 4.48 -6.83 16.47
C GLU A 229 5.05 -7.48 15.20
N ALA A 230 5.84 -6.75 14.42
CA ALA A 230 6.47 -7.27 13.21
C ALA A 230 7.43 -8.45 13.48
N ALA A 231 8.05 -8.51 14.66
CA ALA A 231 8.90 -9.63 15.07
C ALA A 231 8.11 -10.89 15.47
N ILE A 232 6.95 -10.73 16.11
CA ILE A 232 6.16 -11.85 16.63
C ILE A 232 5.20 -12.39 15.56
N ARG A 233 4.66 -11.54 14.71
CA ARG A 233 3.62 -11.87 13.74
C ARG A 233 3.97 -13.03 12.80
N PRO A 234 5.17 -13.16 12.22
CA PRO A 234 5.51 -14.28 11.36
C PRO A 234 5.30 -15.65 12.04
N PHE A 235 5.64 -15.77 13.32
CA PHE A 235 5.38 -17.00 14.06
C PHE A 235 3.90 -17.27 14.26
N GLN A 236 3.13 -16.25 14.64
CA GLN A 236 1.67 -16.38 14.82
C GLN A 236 0.99 -16.85 13.53
N LEU A 237 1.43 -16.33 12.37
CA LEU A 237 0.91 -16.70 11.07
C LEU A 237 1.20 -18.16 10.72
N LEU A 238 2.39 -18.67 11.04
CA LEU A 238 2.72 -20.09 10.84
C LEU A 238 1.78 -21.04 11.59
N PHE A 239 1.39 -20.67 12.82
CA PHE A 239 0.49 -21.49 13.63
C PHE A 239 -0.99 -21.30 13.26
N ARG A 240 -1.36 -20.19 12.64
CA ARG A 240 -2.72 -19.92 12.14
C ARG A 240 -3.08 -20.76 10.90
N GLY A 241 -2.09 -21.31 10.24
CA GLY A 241 -2.22 -22.10 9.01
C GLY A 241 -2.34 -23.61 9.21
N ARG A 242 -2.32 -24.06 10.45
CA ARG A 242 -2.61 -25.43 10.85
C ARG A 242 -4.00 -25.49 11.47
#